data_ad4d80bde9051e9e25fbd0b6104e64b3
#
_entry.id   ad4d80bde9051e9e25fbd0b6104e64b3
#
_cell.length_a   1.000
_cell.length_b   1.000
_cell.length_c   1.000
_cell.angle_alpha   90.00
_cell.angle_beta   90.00
_cell.angle_gamma   90.00
#
_symmetry.space_group_name_H-M   'P 1'
#
loop_
_entity.id
_entity.type
_entity.pdbx_description
1 polymer ?
#
loop_
_entity_poly.entity_id
_entity_poly.type
_entity_poly.pdbx_seq_one_letter_code
_entity_poly.pdbx_strand_id
1 'polypeptide(L)'
;MKISKSVALLALCAALPAGAADFVSNADNKPQQLASGDKVQIVNLWATWCKPCRKEMPAMSQWYQQKGKKQGVEMVGIAVDSPENVSKFLKATPVSYPIWRYTGTNSRAMMRELGNTVGGLPYTVVRLPKCGAEQALLGEVDGAKLDSTVAAVKAKCAKK
;
A
#
# COMPACT_ATOMS: atom_id res chain seq x y z
N MET A 1 13.98 66.44 4.51
CA MET A 1 14.07 65.43 3.44
C MET A 1 14.08 64.05 4.12
N LYS A 2 12.91 63.33 4.21
CA LYS A 2 12.76 62.05 4.86
C LYS A 2 12.76 60.96 3.80
N ILE A 3 13.79 60.14 3.82
CA ILE A 3 13.89 58.99 2.90
C ILE A 3 13.25 57.77 3.59
N SER A 4 12.08 57.41 3.09
CA SER A 4 11.38 56.20 3.54
C SER A 4 12.03 54.96 2.85
N LYS A 5 12.63 54.07 3.64
CA LYS A 5 13.16 52.78 3.14
C LYS A 5 12.04 51.73 3.19
N SER A 6 11.41 51.49 2.06
CA SER A 6 10.49 50.35 1.92
C SER A 6 11.31 49.05 1.86
N VAL A 7 11.18 48.24 2.90
CA VAL A 7 11.73 46.89 2.92
C VAL A 7 10.71 45.97 2.24
N ALA A 8 11.02 45.56 1.01
CA ALA A 8 10.24 44.53 0.32
C ALA A 8 10.58 43.16 0.92
N LEU A 9 9.63 42.57 1.63
CA LEU A 9 9.72 41.22 2.16
C LEU A 9 9.45 40.24 1.00
N LEU A 10 10.52 39.69 0.40
CA LEU A 10 10.39 38.58 -0.52
C LEU A 10 9.99 37.31 0.24
N ALA A 11 8.71 36.94 0.14
CA ALA A 11 8.25 35.63 0.57
C ALA A 11 8.83 34.57 -0.34
N LEU A 12 9.89 33.89 0.15
CA LEU A 12 10.48 32.72 -0.49
C LEU A 12 9.49 31.54 -0.31
N CYS A 13 8.61 31.34 -1.29
CA CYS A 13 7.82 30.11 -1.37
C CYS A 13 8.78 28.96 -1.63
N ALA A 14 9.22 28.26 -0.59
CA ALA A 14 9.89 26.99 -0.72
C ALA A 14 8.89 25.98 -1.29
N ALA A 15 8.95 25.75 -2.61
CA ALA A 15 8.29 24.61 -3.23
C ALA A 15 8.94 23.34 -2.64
N LEU A 16 8.21 22.64 -1.78
CA LEU A 16 8.58 21.28 -1.37
C LEU A 16 8.67 20.45 -2.65
N PRO A 17 9.74 19.64 -2.85
CA PRO A 17 9.77 18.72 -3.96
C PRO A 17 8.57 17.77 -3.78
N ALA A 18 7.63 17.81 -4.72
CA ALA A 18 6.64 16.75 -4.88
C ALA A 18 7.46 15.50 -5.23
N GLY A 19 7.81 14.70 -4.23
CA GLY A 19 8.31 13.36 -4.45
C GLY A 19 7.29 12.67 -5.33
N ALA A 20 7.71 12.25 -6.54
CA ALA A 20 6.84 11.51 -7.43
C ALA A 20 6.34 10.30 -6.63
N ALA A 21 5.04 10.20 -6.42
CA ALA A 21 4.47 9.06 -5.73
C ALA A 21 4.73 7.84 -6.63
N ASP A 22 5.51 6.88 -6.13
CA ASP A 22 5.85 5.66 -6.87
C ASP A 22 4.64 4.73 -7.04
N PHE A 23 3.48 5.13 -6.52
CA PHE A 23 2.23 4.40 -6.65
C PHE A 23 1.14 5.27 -7.26
N VAL A 24 0.36 4.65 -8.14
CA VAL A 24 -0.85 5.27 -8.70
C VAL A 24 -2.03 4.32 -8.55
N SER A 25 -3.22 4.87 -8.36
CA SER A 25 -4.47 4.11 -8.40
C SER A 25 -4.67 3.49 -9.79
N ASN A 26 -5.02 2.20 -9.85
CA ASN A 26 -5.34 1.56 -11.12
C ASN A 26 -6.67 2.04 -11.72
N ALA A 27 -7.54 2.63 -10.91
CA ALA A 27 -8.85 3.10 -11.37
C ALA A 27 -8.78 4.43 -12.15
N ASP A 28 -7.95 5.37 -11.69
CA ASP A 28 -7.93 6.75 -12.19
C ASP A 28 -6.54 7.36 -12.36
N ASN A 29 -5.49 6.57 -12.18
CA ASN A 29 -4.07 6.97 -12.27
C ASN A 29 -3.64 8.08 -11.30
N LYS A 30 -4.43 8.39 -10.28
CA LYS A 30 -4.04 9.39 -9.29
C LYS A 30 -2.92 8.89 -8.40
N PRO A 31 -1.96 9.75 -8.02
CA PRO A 31 -0.91 9.42 -7.07
C PRO A 31 -1.46 8.88 -5.76
N GLN A 32 -0.80 7.86 -5.20
CA GLN A 32 -1.18 7.20 -3.97
C GLN A 32 0.00 7.12 -3.00
N GLN A 33 -0.29 7.16 -1.71
CA GLN A 33 0.69 6.96 -0.65
C GLN A 33 0.11 6.06 0.44
N LEU A 34 0.97 5.21 1.02
CA LEU A 34 0.60 4.43 2.18
C LEU A 34 0.41 5.37 3.37
N ALA A 35 -0.75 5.29 4.01
CA ALA A 35 -1.07 6.15 5.14
C ALA A 35 -0.17 5.87 6.36
N SER A 36 0.03 6.89 7.18
CA SER A 36 0.77 6.82 8.45
C SER A 36 -0.15 6.80 9.69
N GLY A 37 -1.42 6.47 9.49
CA GLY A 37 -2.48 6.58 10.50
C GLY A 37 -2.50 5.48 11.56
N ASP A 38 -3.60 5.45 12.30
CA ASP A 38 -3.87 4.55 13.41
C ASP A 38 -4.69 3.30 13.05
N LYS A 39 -4.95 3.11 11.75
CA LYS A 39 -5.62 1.92 11.24
C LYS A 39 -4.63 0.82 10.88
N VAL A 40 -5.06 -0.42 11.06
CA VAL A 40 -4.33 -1.55 10.50
C VAL A 40 -4.40 -1.49 8.98
N GLN A 41 -3.25 -1.64 8.35
CA GLN A 41 -3.13 -1.67 6.89
C GLN A 41 -2.61 -3.03 6.44
N ILE A 42 -3.23 -3.57 5.39
CA ILE A 42 -2.77 -4.74 4.67
C ILE A 42 -2.29 -4.27 3.30
N VAL A 43 -1.01 -4.47 3.03
CA VAL A 43 -0.38 -4.16 1.75
C VAL A 43 0.06 -5.48 1.11
N ASN A 44 -0.55 -5.82 -0.01
CA ASN A 44 -0.26 -7.05 -0.76
C ASN A 44 0.46 -6.71 -2.05
N LEU A 45 1.67 -7.23 -2.22
CA LEU A 45 2.45 -7.11 -3.46
C LEU A 45 2.17 -8.30 -4.37
N TRP A 46 1.82 -8.02 -5.62
CA TRP A 46 1.40 -9.04 -6.57
C TRP A 46 1.72 -8.68 -8.02
N ALA A 47 1.56 -9.66 -8.93
CA ALA A 47 1.63 -9.46 -10.37
C ALA A 47 0.67 -10.41 -11.10
N THR A 48 0.27 -10.07 -12.32
CA THR A 48 -0.66 -10.88 -13.11
C THR A 48 -0.06 -12.21 -13.57
N TRP A 49 1.26 -12.27 -13.76
CA TRP A 49 2.01 -13.48 -14.08
C TRP A 49 2.28 -14.39 -12.87
N CYS A 50 2.05 -13.91 -11.66
CA CYS A 50 2.24 -14.67 -10.43
C CYS A 50 1.03 -15.56 -10.14
N LYS A 51 1.12 -16.85 -10.44
CA LYS A 51 0.03 -17.81 -10.26
C LYS A 51 -0.50 -17.88 -8.82
N PRO A 52 0.35 -17.99 -7.75
CA PRO A 52 -0.14 -18.00 -6.38
C PRO A 52 -0.80 -16.67 -5.98
N CYS A 53 -0.32 -15.52 -6.50
CA CYS A 53 -0.99 -14.24 -6.25
C CYS A 53 -2.45 -14.25 -6.74
N ARG A 54 -2.67 -14.72 -7.97
CA ARG A 54 -4.02 -14.81 -8.55
C ARG A 54 -4.94 -15.74 -7.78
N LYS A 55 -4.37 -16.78 -7.15
CA LYS A 55 -5.12 -17.76 -6.37
C LYS A 55 -5.60 -17.19 -5.03
N GLU A 56 -4.78 -16.38 -4.34
CA GLU A 56 -5.15 -15.80 -3.04
C GLU A 56 -6.12 -14.62 -3.14
N MET A 57 -6.08 -13.84 -4.23
CA MET A 57 -6.84 -12.58 -4.35
C MET A 57 -8.35 -12.71 -4.15
N PRO A 58 -9.07 -13.74 -4.64
CA PRO A 58 -10.49 -13.92 -4.36
C PRO A 58 -10.77 -14.12 -2.86
N ALA A 59 -9.98 -14.92 -2.17
CA ALA A 59 -10.13 -15.16 -0.74
C ALA A 59 -9.84 -13.89 0.09
N MET A 60 -8.81 -13.14 -0.27
CA MET A 60 -8.51 -11.84 0.32
C MET A 60 -9.65 -10.84 0.09
N SER A 61 -10.22 -10.80 -1.10
CA SER A 61 -11.34 -9.94 -1.47
C SER A 61 -12.59 -10.25 -0.64
N GLN A 62 -12.91 -11.54 -0.49
CA GLN A 62 -14.02 -12.00 0.34
C GLN A 62 -13.80 -11.63 1.82
N TRP A 63 -12.61 -11.90 2.35
CA TRP A 63 -12.27 -11.54 3.73
C TRP A 63 -12.40 -10.04 3.98
N TYR A 64 -11.91 -9.22 3.05
CA TYR A 64 -11.97 -7.76 3.18
C TYR A 64 -13.42 -7.25 3.20
N GLN A 65 -14.29 -7.77 2.34
CA GLN A 65 -15.73 -7.41 2.34
C GLN A 65 -16.43 -7.83 3.61
N GLN A 66 -16.21 -9.06 4.05
CA GLN A 66 -16.96 -9.65 5.15
C GLN A 66 -16.49 -9.17 6.52
N LYS A 67 -15.18 -8.97 6.69
CA LYS A 67 -14.54 -8.69 7.97
C LYS A 67 -13.68 -7.42 7.96
N GLY A 68 -12.75 -7.28 7.03
CA GLY A 68 -11.74 -6.22 7.05
C GLY A 68 -12.33 -4.84 7.16
N LYS A 69 -13.29 -4.50 6.30
CA LYS A 69 -13.99 -3.20 6.33
C LYS A 69 -14.69 -2.94 7.67
N LYS A 70 -15.36 -3.95 8.22
CA LYS A 70 -16.07 -3.83 9.51
C LYS A 70 -15.13 -3.62 10.69
N GLN A 71 -13.91 -4.13 10.59
CA GLN A 71 -12.86 -3.96 11.60
C GLN A 71 -12.04 -2.68 11.42
N GLY A 72 -12.37 -1.84 10.45
CA GLY A 72 -11.63 -0.62 10.13
C GLY A 72 -10.24 -0.88 9.55
N VAL A 73 -10.02 -2.07 8.96
CA VAL A 73 -8.76 -2.40 8.27
C VAL A 73 -8.74 -1.74 6.90
N GLU A 74 -7.64 -1.10 6.56
CA GLU A 74 -7.36 -0.62 5.20
C GLU A 74 -6.59 -1.70 4.44
N MET A 75 -6.95 -1.93 3.18
CA MET A 75 -6.30 -2.94 2.35
C MET A 75 -6.00 -2.38 0.98
N VAL A 76 -4.83 -2.71 0.45
CA VAL A 76 -4.43 -2.35 -0.91
C VAL A 76 -3.60 -3.47 -1.54
N GLY A 77 -3.86 -3.76 -2.80
CA GLY A 77 -2.99 -4.59 -3.64
C GLY A 77 -2.12 -3.70 -4.51
N ILE A 78 -0.79 -3.84 -4.40
CA ILE A 78 0.17 -3.10 -5.23
C ILE A 78 0.70 -4.03 -6.31
N ALA A 79 0.34 -3.74 -7.56
CA ALA A 79 0.78 -4.51 -8.71
C ALA A 79 2.16 -4.05 -9.20
N VAL A 80 3.05 -5.01 -9.46
CA VAL A 80 4.34 -4.81 -10.14
C VAL A 80 4.24 -5.36 -11.56
N ASP A 81 3.35 -4.76 -12.34
CA ASP A 81 3.02 -5.19 -13.70
C ASP A 81 2.52 -4.01 -14.56
N SER A 82 2.38 -4.23 -15.87
CA SER A 82 1.91 -3.19 -16.78
C SER A 82 0.44 -2.81 -16.52
N PRO A 83 0.05 -1.56 -16.82
CA PRO A 83 -1.34 -1.10 -16.69
C PRO A 83 -2.34 -1.97 -17.45
N GLU A 84 -1.95 -2.40 -18.64
CA GLU A 84 -2.78 -3.21 -19.54
C GLU A 84 -3.05 -4.59 -18.96
N ASN A 85 -1.99 -5.25 -18.46
CA ASN A 85 -2.10 -6.57 -17.84
C ASN A 85 -2.96 -6.52 -16.58
N VAL A 86 -2.72 -5.54 -15.70
CA VAL A 86 -3.49 -5.35 -14.47
C VAL A 86 -4.96 -5.10 -14.79
N SER A 87 -5.26 -4.19 -15.71
CA SER A 87 -6.63 -3.86 -16.09
C SER A 87 -7.36 -5.05 -16.73
N LYS A 88 -6.68 -5.81 -17.61
CA LYS A 88 -7.23 -7.02 -18.21
C LYS A 88 -7.54 -8.09 -17.16
N PHE A 89 -6.63 -8.31 -16.22
CA PHE A 89 -6.80 -9.27 -15.13
C PHE A 89 -8.00 -8.90 -14.24
N LEU A 90 -8.10 -7.64 -13.81
CA LEU A 90 -9.17 -7.18 -12.90
C LEU A 90 -10.56 -7.18 -13.54
N LYS A 91 -10.66 -7.08 -14.87
CA LYS A 91 -11.94 -7.28 -15.58
C LYS A 91 -12.44 -8.71 -15.45
N ALA A 92 -11.55 -9.70 -15.47
CA ALA A 92 -11.88 -11.12 -15.34
C ALA A 92 -11.99 -11.56 -13.87
N THR A 93 -11.24 -10.92 -12.98
CA THR A 93 -11.16 -11.27 -11.55
C THR A 93 -11.25 -9.99 -10.71
N PRO A 94 -12.46 -9.42 -10.55
CA PRO A 94 -12.64 -8.22 -9.76
C PRO A 94 -12.38 -8.49 -8.28
N VAL A 95 -11.78 -7.50 -7.60
CA VAL A 95 -11.54 -7.53 -6.15
C VAL A 95 -12.23 -6.36 -5.46
N SER A 96 -12.47 -6.49 -4.16
CA SER A 96 -13.24 -5.53 -3.36
C SER A 96 -12.39 -4.46 -2.67
N TYR A 97 -11.07 -4.53 -2.81
CA TYR A 97 -10.12 -3.58 -2.25
C TYR A 97 -9.39 -2.80 -3.34
N PRO A 98 -8.89 -1.58 -3.04
CA PRO A 98 -8.14 -0.77 -3.99
C PRO A 98 -6.93 -1.51 -4.58
N ILE A 99 -6.72 -1.34 -5.88
CA ILE A 99 -5.51 -1.77 -6.56
C ILE A 99 -4.73 -0.55 -6.99
N TRP A 100 -3.47 -0.52 -6.59
CA TRP A 100 -2.48 0.44 -7.05
C TRP A 100 -1.47 -0.24 -7.95
N ARG A 101 -0.74 0.55 -8.72
CA ARG A 101 0.37 0.10 -9.56
C ARG A 101 1.64 0.81 -9.13
N TYR A 102 2.72 0.09 -9.09
CA TYR A 102 4.04 0.69 -8.94
C TYR A 102 4.48 1.27 -10.29
N THR A 103 4.90 2.53 -10.31
CA THR A 103 5.32 3.28 -11.51
C THR A 103 6.81 3.63 -11.51
N GLY A 104 7.52 3.34 -10.42
CA GLY A 104 8.95 3.55 -10.33
C GLY A 104 9.75 2.55 -11.18
N THR A 105 11.04 2.79 -11.32
CA THR A 105 11.94 2.00 -12.16
C THR A 105 12.62 0.84 -11.42
N ASN A 106 12.55 0.80 -10.08
CA ASN A 106 13.23 -0.20 -9.26
C ASN A 106 12.27 -0.90 -8.29
N SER A 107 11.48 -1.83 -8.81
CA SER A 107 10.51 -2.60 -8.01
C SER A 107 11.19 -3.41 -6.89
N ARG A 108 12.42 -3.87 -7.08
CA ARG A 108 13.17 -4.60 -6.04
C ARG A 108 13.52 -3.69 -4.85
N ALA A 109 13.88 -2.43 -5.09
CA ALA A 109 14.11 -1.46 -4.02
C ALA A 109 12.82 -1.18 -3.25
N MET A 110 11.72 -0.90 -3.95
CA MET A 110 10.39 -0.71 -3.36
C MET A 110 9.95 -1.91 -2.52
N MET A 111 10.14 -3.14 -3.03
CA MET A 111 9.85 -4.36 -2.26
C MET A 111 10.65 -4.43 -0.96
N ARG A 112 11.96 -4.11 -0.99
CA ARG A 112 12.80 -4.08 0.22
C ARG A 112 12.36 -3.04 1.24
N GLU A 113 11.92 -1.87 0.80
CA GLU A 113 11.37 -0.82 1.68
C GLU A 113 10.09 -1.30 2.41
N LEU A 114 9.34 -2.20 1.79
CA LEU A 114 8.19 -2.87 2.39
C LEU A 114 8.55 -4.16 3.14
N GLY A 115 9.85 -4.42 3.36
CA GLY A 115 10.34 -5.58 4.11
C GLY A 115 10.52 -6.86 3.28
N ASN A 116 10.18 -6.85 1.98
CA ASN A 116 10.40 -8.00 1.09
C ASN A 116 11.84 -8.03 0.56
N THR A 117 12.76 -8.53 1.36
CA THR A 117 14.20 -8.55 1.04
C THR A 117 14.56 -9.56 -0.04
N VAL A 118 13.75 -10.63 -0.20
CA VAL A 118 13.97 -11.70 -1.19
C VAL A 118 13.35 -11.40 -2.55
N GLY A 119 12.38 -10.46 -2.61
CA GLY A 119 11.67 -10.10 -3.83
C GLY A 119 10.68 -11.16 -4.33
N GLY A 120 10.27 -12.10 -3.48
CA GLY A 120 9.26 -13.11 -3.80
C GLY A 120 7.84 -12.56 -3.80
N LEU A 121 6.96 -13.17 -4.61
CA LEU A 121 5.52 -12.87 -4.68
C LEU A 121 4.70 -14.17 -4.54
N PRO A 122 3.49 -14.10 -3.95
CA PRO A 122 2.91 -12.93 -3.30
C PRO A 122 3.62 -12.58 -2.00
N TYR A 123 3.52 -11.32 -1.60
CA TYR A 123 4.04 -10.84 -0.33
C TYR A 123 3.04 -9.90 0.31
N THR A 124 2.71 -10.17 1.56
CA THR A 124 1.75 -9.35 2.30
C THR A 124 2.39 -8.81 3.57
N VAL A 125 2.30 -7.51 3.80
CA VAL A 125 2.64 -6.90 5.08
C VAL A 125 1.38 -6.36 5.74
N VAL A 126 1.15 -6.79 6.97
CA VAL A 126 0.12 -6.25 7.87
C VAL A 126 0.83 -5.32 8.84
N ARG A 127 0.42 -4.05 8.89
CA ARG A 127 1.11 -3.04 9.68
C ARG A 127 0.14 -2.12 10.41
N LEU A 128 0.59 -1.56 11.53
CA LEU A 128 -0.09 -0.50 12.26
C LEU A 128 0.91 0.64 12.48
N PRO A 129 0.93 1.64 11.58
CA PRO A 129 1.99 2.65 11.52
C PRO A 129 2.16 3.44 12.80
N LYS A 130 1.06 3.81 13.46
CA LYS A 130 1.05 4.58 14.71
C LYS A 130 2.00 4.05 15.78
N CYS A 131 2.16 2.74 15.89
CA CYS A 131 3.02 2.09 16.88
C CYS A 131 4.22 1.35 16.27
N GLY A 132 4.39 1.41 14.94
CA GLY A 132 5.46 0.70 14.24
C GLY A 132 5.35 -0.82 14.34
N ALA A 133 4.15 -1.37 14.62
CA ALA A 133 3.93 -2.81 14.63
C ALA A 133 3.69 -3.31 13.22
N GLU A 134 4.37 -4.38 12.83
CA GLU A 134 4.18 -5.01 11.52
C GLU A 134 4.46 -6.51 11.57
N GLN A 135 3.92 -7.22 10.59
CA GLN A 135 4.20 -8.62 10.32
C GLN A 135 4.12 -8.90 8.83
N ALA A 136 5.20 -9.47 8.30
CA ALA A 136 5.31 -9.85 6.90
C ALA A 136 4.96 -11.32 6.69
N LEU A 137 4.35 -11.60 5.54
CA LEU A 137 3.95 -12.92 5.08
C LEU A 137 4.44 -13.11 3.65
N LEU A 138 5.32 -14.08 3.41
CA LEU A 138 5.74 -14.49 2.07
C LEU A 138 4.95 -15.73 1.67
N GLY A 139 4.42 -15.73 0.45
CA GLY A 139 3.57 -16.79 -0.07
C GLY A 139 2.08 -16.53 0.11
N GLU A 140 1.25 -17.49 -0.32
CA GLU A 140 -0.21 -17.39 -0.30
C GLU A 140 -0.75 -17.15 1.12
N VAL A 141 -1.77 -16.28 1.20
CA VAL A 141 -2.53 -16.01 2.42
C VAL A 141 -4.00 -16.33 2.20
N ASP A 142 -4.66 -16.78 3.26
CA ASP A 142 -6.10 -16.97 3.33
C ASP A 142 -6.73 -16.08 4.41
N GLY A 143 -8.06 -16.15 4.56
CA GLY A 143 -8.79 -15.36 5.53
C GLY A 143 -8.40 -15.65 6.99
N ALA A 144 -8.09 -16.91 7.33
CA ALA A 144 -7.68 -17.28 8.68
C ALA A 144 -6.29 -16.72 9.01
N LYS A 145 -5.38 -16.74 8.03
CA LYS A 145 -4.06 -16.13 8.16
C LYS A 145 -4.13 -14.63 8.32
N LEU A 146 -5.02 -13.97 7.57
CA LEU A 146 -5.28 -12.54 7.73
C LEU A 146 -5.85 -12.21 9.10
N ASP A 147 -6.85 -12.96 9.59
CA ASP A 147 -7.43 -12.78 10.93
C ASP A 147 -6.35 -12.86 12.01
N SER A 148 -5.55 -13.93 12.02
CA SER A 148 -4.50 -14.14 13.01
C SER A 148 -3.41 -13.08 12.96
N THR A 149 -3.02 -12.63 11.76
CA THR A 149 -1.97 -11.62 11.58
C THR A 149 -2.45 -10.23 12.01
N VAL A 150 -3.67 -9.85 11.66
CA VAL A 150 -4.29 -8.58 12.12
C VAL A 150 -4.37 -8.54 13.64
N ALA A 151 -4.82 -9.65 14.28
CA ALA A 151 -4.86 -9.75 15.74
C ALA A 151 -3.47 -9.62 16.37
N ALA A 152 -2.46 -10.28 15.79
CA ALA A 152 -1.09 -10.23 16.30
C ALA A 152 -0.49 -8.81 16.20
N VAL A 153 -0.72 -8.09 15.09
CA VAL A 153 -0.26 -6.71 14.91
C VAL A 153 -0.94 -5.76 15.91
N LYS A 154 -2.26 -5.89 16.10
CA LYS A 154 -2.99 -5.13 17.13
C LYS A 154 -2.46 -5.40 18.53
N ALA A 155 -2.20 -6.66 18.87
CA ALA A 155 -1.67 -7.05 20.18
C ALA A 155 -0.25 -6.50 20.45
N LYS A 156 0.61 -6.44 19.43
CA LYS A 156 1.94 -5.79 19.54
C LYS A 156 1.82 -4.30 19.86
N CYS A 157 0.82 -3.62 19.32
CA CYS A 157 0.59 -2.21 19.56
C CYS A 157 0.04 -1.93 20.97
N ALA A 158 -0.81 -2.80 21.48
CA ALA A 158 -1.39 -2.65 22.82
C ALA A 158 -0.38 -2.83 23.98
N LYS A 159 0.80 -3.41 23.70
CA LYS A 159 1.88 -3.64 24.69
C LYS A 159 2.93 -2.53 24.73
N LYS A 160 2.82 -1.52 23.88
CA LYS A 160 3.68 -0.33 23.84
C LYS A 160 2.98 0.87 24.48
#